data_e510496136c6b8a327198ea996ffa0ee
#
_entry.id   e510496136c6b8a327198ea996ffa0ee
#
_cell.length_a   1.000
_cell.length_b   1.000
_cell.length_c   1.000
_cell.angle_alpha   90.00
_cell.angle_beta   90.00
_cell.angle_gamma   90.00
#
_symmetry.space_group_name_H-M   'P 1'
#
loop_
_entity.id
_entity.type
_entity.pdbx_description
1 polymer ?
#
loop_
_entity_poly.entity_id
_entity_poly.type
_entity_poly.pdbx_seq_one_letter_code
_entity_poly.pdbx_strand_id
1 'polypeptide(L)'
;MDLIRTPAVVIERPFEAAFRPVALTPKRADTVVAQTLWSAISTGTDMKTYRGEQHPEQCYYPLVPGYENMGVILEEGSYAPDLKAGDRVMINECRKYGDVCAAWGGGTRLVHKDSDNAGGAGDPMCKVPDNVSDTDAVLAYLACVPLKGLEKFDLRPTDTVVVVGAGMVGISAMQLLKIKCPGIRVIAIEKNGFRREIAQHYADVVLPHDDTTERKLLDLTGGKKADKIMECSGNPAVPGILHRYLKDGGWGDDDEPGHIHLQGDY
;
A
#
# COMPACT_ATOMS: atom_id res chain seq x y z
N MET A 1 -3.71 0.25 -38.20
CA MET A 1 -3.12 -0.78 -37.32
C MET A 1 -4.16 -1.18 -36.30
N ASP A 2 -4.49 -2.44 -36.25
CA ASP A 2 -5.43 -2.93 -35.23
C ASP A 2 -4.78 -2.77 -33.86
N LEU A 3 -5.53 -2.20 -32.91
CA LEU A 3 -5.06 -2.04 -31.54
C LEU A 3 -4.92 -3.42 -30.89
N ILE A 4 -3.84 -3.64 -30.15
CA ILE A 4 -3.67 -4.85 -29.33
C ILE A 4 -4.75 -4.83 -28.25
N ARG A 5 -5.51 -5.92 -28.12
CA ARG A 5 -6.51 -6.07 -27.07
C ARG A 5 -6.01 -7.04 -26.02
N THR A 6 -6.25 -6.71 -24.75
CA THR A 6 -5.83 -7.52 -23.61
C THR A 6 -6.99 -7.70 -22.63
N PRO A 7 -7.16 -8.89 -22.03
CA PRO A 7 -8.12 -9.08 -20.95
C PRO A 7 -7.75 -8.20 -19.75
N ALA A 8 -8.74 -7.54 -19.17
CA ALA A 8 -8.60 -6.70 -17.98
C ALA A 8 -9.84 -6.77 -17.09
N VAL A 9 -9.64 -6.49 -15.81
CA VAL A 9 -10.73 -6.17 -14.90
C VAL A 9 -11.12 -4.71 -15.18
N VAL A 10 -12.38 -4.46 -15.50
CA VAL A 10 -12.90 -3.13 -15.79
C VAL A 10 -14.03 -2.82 -14.84
N ILE A 11 -13.94 -1.68 -14.16
CA ILE A 11 -15.07 -1.12 -13.44
C ILE A 11 -15.84 -0.26 -14.44
N GLU A 12 -17.00 -0.74 -14.87
CA GLU A 12 -17.84 -0.08 -15.88
C GLU A 12 -18.50 1.19 -15.33
N ARG A 13 -18.95 1.10 -14.09
CA ARG A 13 -19.52 2.15 -13.24
C ARG A 13 -19.50 1.70 -11.78
N PRO A 14 -19.81 2.56 -10.81
CA PRO A 14 -19.87 2.16 -9.41
C PRO A 14 -20.72 0.90 -9.21
N PHE A 15 -20.18 -0.05 -8.44
CA PHE A 15 -20.74 -1.36 -8.11
C PHE A 15 -20.92 -2.33 -9.31
N GLU A 16 -20.34 -2.02 -10.47
CA GLU A 16 -20.39 -2.90 -11.64
C GLU A 16 -18.98 -3.12 -12.20
N ALA A 17 -18.50 -4.35 -12.13
CA ALA A 17 -17.21 -4.75 -12.69
C ALA A 17 -17.36 -5.91 -13.67
N ALA A 18 -16.54 -5.93 -14.71
CA ALA A 18 -16.49 -6.97 -15.72
C ALA A 18 -15.05 -7.38 -16.01
N PHE A 19 -14.88 -8.63 -16.44
CA PHE A 19 -13.63 -9.08 -17.03
C PHE A 19 -13.83 -9.15 -18.55
N ARG A 20 -13.17 -8.24 -19.27
CA ARG A 20 -13.32 -8.13 -20.73
C ARG A 20 -12.06 -7.61 -21.41
N PRO A 21 -11.96 -7.77 -22.74
CA PRO A 21 -10.89 -7.17 -23.53
C PRO A 21 -10.96 -5.64 -23.55
N VAL A 22 -9.81 -4.99 -23.35
CA VAL A 22 -9.61 -3.54 -23.56
C VAL A 22 -8.52 -3.32 -24.59
N ALA A 23 -8.56 -2.19 -25.28
CA ALA A 23 -7.55 -1.82 -26.26
C ALA A 23 -6.36 -1.14 -25.56
N LEU A 24 -5.13 -1.59 -25.85
CA LEU A 24 -3.92 -0.86 -25.48
C LEU A 24 -3.62 0.22 -26.52
N THR A 25 -3.06 1.35 -26.08
CA THR A 25 -2.53 2.35 -27.00
C THR A 25 -1.37 1.75 -27.81
N PRO A 26 -1.12 2.25 -29.06
CA PRO A 26 0.02 1.80 -29.85
C PRO A 26 1.35 1.95 -29.11
N LYS A 27 2.27 1.03 -29.34
CA LYS A 27 3.63 1.11 -28.79
C LYS A 27 4.34 2.34 -29.38
N ARG A 28 5.13 2.99 -28.54
CA ARG A 28 6.14 3.99 -28.90
C ARG A 28 7.50 3.33 -29.07
N ALA A 29 8.49 4.07 -29.48
CA ALA A 29 9.85 3.55 -29.66
C ALA A 29 10.53 3.15 -28.32
N ASP A 30 10.09 3.73 -27.21
CA ASP A 30 10.60 3.49 -25.88
C ASP A 30 9.74 2.52 -25.04
N THR A 31 8.64 2.02 -25.58
CA THR A 31 7.67 1.18 -24.84
C THR A 31 8.29 -0.15 -24.41
N VAL A 32 8.21 -0.44 -23.12
CA VAL A 32 8.38 -1.78 -22.54
C VAL A 32 7.03 -2.50 -22.58
N VAL A 33 7.04 -3.76 -22.98
CA VAL A 33 5.86 -4.63 -22.91
C VAL A 33 6.07 -5.66 -21.81
N ALA A 34 5.13 -5.76 -20.88
CA ALA A 34 5.14 -6.75 -19.82
C ALA A 34 3.84 -7.57 -19.78
N GLN A 35 3.96 -8.80 -19.31
CA GLN A 35 2.81 -9.65 -18.98
C GLN A 35 2.64 -9.72 -17.49
N THR A 36 1.46 -9.36 -16.99
CA THR A 36 1.08 -9.56 -15.60
C THR A 36 0.96 -11.04 -15.28
N LEU A 37 1.61 -11.45 -14.21
CA LEU A 37 1.48 -12.78 -13.60
C LEU A 37 0.56 -12.73 -12.37
N TRP A 38 0.71 -11.70 -11.56
CA TRP A 38 -0.08 -11.47 -10.35
C TRP A 38 -0.51 -10.01 -10.24
N SER A 39 -1.73 -9.82 -9.78
CA SER A 39 -2.27 -8.50 -9.41
C SER A 39 -3.02 -8.63 -8.10
N ALA A 40 -2.77 -7.74 -7.15
CA ALA A 40 -3.47 -7.70 -5.89
C ALA A 40 -4.57 -6.62 -5.91
N ILE A 41 -5.60 -6.82 -5.10
CA ILE A 41 -6.71 -5.88 -4.95
C ILE A 41 -6.56 -5.15 -3.61
N SER A 42 -6.42 -3.84 -3.66
CA SER A 42 -6.42 -3.00 -2.48
C SER A 42 -7.82 -2.88 -1.88
N THR A 43 -7.96 -3.35 -0.64
CA THR A 43 -9.23 -3.24 0.09
C THR A 43 -9.60 -1.78 0.45
N GLY A 44 -8.64 -0.86 0.40
CA GLY A 44 -8.86 0.58 0.50
C GLY A 44 -9.18 1.18 -0.87
N THR A 45 -8.15 1.47 -1.64
CA THR A 45 -8.21 2.27 -2.88
C THR A 45 -9.07 1.65 -3.98
N ASP A 46 -8.84 0.36 -4.32
CA ASP A 46 -9.62 -0.28 -5.40
C ASP A 46 -11.09 -0.43 -5.01
N MET A 47 -11.37 -0.67 -3.72
CA MET A 47 -12.75 -0.75 -3.24
C MET A 47 -13.42 0.63 -3.17
N LYS A 48 -12.70 1.72 -2.86
CA LYS A 48 -13.22 3.09 -2.99
C LYS A 48 -13.55 3.39 -4.46
N THR A 49 -12.65 3.02 -5.37
CA THR A 49 -12.87 3.15 -6.82
C THR A 49 -14.11 2.37 -7.26
N TYR A 50 -14.25 1.11 -6.83
CA TYR A 50 -15.41 0.27 -7.16
C TYR A 50 -16.74 0.85 -6.65
N ARG A 51 -16.73 1.51 -5.49
CA ARG A 51 -17.93 2.15 -4.90
C ARG A 51 -18.22 3.53 -5.47
N GLY A 52 -17.32 4.14 -6.23
CA GLY A 52 -17.44 5.52 -6.69
C GLY A 52 -17.13 6.56 -5.61
N GLU A 53 -16.38 6.18 -4.59
CA GLU A 53 -16.01 7.02 -3.44
C GLU A 53 -14.67 7.75 -3.62
N GLN A 54 -13.95 7.51 -4.73
CA GLN A 54 -12.75 8.24 -5.08
C GLN A 54 -13.06 9.66 -5.53
N HIS A 55 -12.07 10.54 -5.44
CA HIS A 55 -12.20 11.90 -5.93
C HIS A 55 -12.63 11.89 -7.41
N PRO A 56 -13.63 12.70 -7.83
CA PRO A 56 -14.15 12.69 -9.20
C PRO A 56 -13.07 12.86 -10.29
N GLU A 57 -11.99 13.59 -9.99
CA GLU A 57 -10.86 13.79 -10.93
C GLU A 57 -9.97 12.56 -11.10
N GLN A 58 -10.18 11.50 -10.30
CA GLN A 58 -9.41 10.26 -10.32
C GLN A 58 -10.21 9.07 -10.84
N CYS A 59 -11.51 9.23 -11.10
CA CYS A 59 -12.43 8.15 -11.42
C CYS A 59 -13.28 8.46 -12.64
N TYR A 60 -12.75 8.19 -13.82
CA TYR A 60 -13.47 8.27 -15.09
C TYR A 60 -13.83 6.87 -15.57
N TYR A 61 -15.08 6.46 -15.40
CA TYR A 61 -15.58 5.16 -15.86
C TYR A 61 -15.88 5.14 -17.36
N PRO A 62 -15.71 3.99 -18.06
CA PRO A 62 -15.15 2.74 -17.55
C PRO A 62 -13.65 2.84 -17.33
N LEU A 63 -13.12 2.12 -16.31
CA LEU A 63 -11.71 2.19 -15.99
C LEU A 63 -11.12 0.84 -15.56
N VAL A 64 -9.80 0.67 -15.73
CA VAL A 64 -9.03 -0.45 -15.19
C VAL A 64 -8.42 -0.03 -13.85
N PRO A 65 -8.74 -0.72 -12.73
CA PRO A 65 -8.16 -0.45 -11.42
C PRO A 65 -6.82 -1.15 -11.23
N GLY A 66 -6.21 -0.96 -10.04
CA GLY A 66 -5.09 -1.73 -9.54
C GLY A 66 -3.73 -1.06 -9.72
N TYR A 67 -2.95 -1.04 -8.65
CA TYR A 67 -1.59 -0.50 -8.62
C TYR A 67 -0.56 -1.52 -8.12
N GLU A 68 -1.00 -2.67 -7.65
CA GLU A 68 -0.16 -3.78 -7.24
C GLU A 68 -0.17 -4.83 -8.35
N ASN A 69 0.87 -4.82 -9.17
CA ASN A 69 0.98 -5.64 -10.37
C ASN A 69 2.42 -6.12 -10.51
N MET A 70 2.60 -7.41 -10.59
CA MET A 70 3.87 -8.10 -10.80
C MET A 70 3.80 -8.94 -12.07
N GLY A 71 4.84 -8.92 -12.86
CA GLY A 71 4.87 -9.63 -14.12
C GLY A 71 6.26 -9.93 -14.65
N VAL A 72 6.31 -10.24 -15.95
CA VAL A 72 7.54 -10.53 -16.69
C VAL A 72 7.64 -9.65 -17.92
N ILE A 73 8.85 -9.16 -18.21
CA ILE A 73 9.13 -8.39 -19.43
C ILE A 73 9.03 -9.33 -20.64
N LEU A 74 8.22 -8.95 -21.62
CA LEU A 74 8.13 -9.64 -22.92
C LEU A 74 8.95 -8.93 -24.00
N GLU A 75 8.92 -7.59 -24.02
CA GLU A 75 9.68 -6.79 -24.98
C GLU A 75 10.40 -5.65 -24.25
N GLU A 76 11.67 -5.50 -24.54
CA GLU A 76 12.51 -4.43 -23.99
C GLU A 76 12.15 -3.08 -24.62
N GLY A 77 12.37 -2.00 -23.87
CA GLY A 77 12.19 -0.63 -24.34
C GLY A 77 13.14 0.32 -23.61
N SER A 78 13.52 1.40 -24.27
CA SER A 78 14.45 2.37 -23.66
C SER A 78 13.88 3.16 -22.48
N TYR A 79 12.58 3.02 -22.19
CA TYR A 79 11.95 3.52 -20.96
C TYR A 79 12.57 2.89 -19.70
N ALA A 80 12.96 1.62 -19.75
CA ALA A 80 13.58 0.92 -18.64
C ALA A 80 14.82 0.14 -19.16
N PRO A 81 15.94 0.82 -19.45
CA PRO A 81 17.07 0.27 -20.20
C PRO A 81 17.80 -0.87 -19.47
N ASP A 82 17.68 -0.92 -18.14
CA ASP A 82 18.31 -1.95 -17.31
C ASP A 82 17.50 -3.25 -17.22
N LEU A 83 16.26 -3.26 -17.73
CA LEU A 83 15.40 -4.42 -17.73
C LEU A 83 15.49 -5.19 -19.06
N LYS A 84 15.49 -6.52 -18.95
CA LYS A 84 15.62 -7.44 -20.09
C LYS A 84 14.39 -8.33 -20.21
N ALA A 85 14.13 -8.82 -21.43
CA ALA A 85 13.10 -9.83 -21.67
C ALA A 85 13.33 -11.04 -20.75
N GLY A 86 12.28 -11.49 -20.09
CA GLY A 86 12.31 -12.53 -19.06
C GLY A 86 12.54 -12.05 -17.64
N ASP A 87 12.91 -10.78 -17.41
CA ASP A 87 13.02 -10.23 -16.06
C ASP A 87 11.65 -10.20 -15.37
N ARG A 88 11.62 -10.65 -14.11
CA ARG A 88 10.47 -10.49 -13.22
C ARG A 88 10.46 -9.08 -12.65
N VAL A 89 9.35 -8.38 -12.75
CA VAL A 89 9.25 -6.96 -12.41
C VAL A 89 7.98 -6.61 -11.65
N MET A 90 8.09 -5.66 -10.73
CA MET A 90 6.96 -4.88 -10.24
C MET A 90 6.63 -3.81 -11.28
N ILE A 91 5.37 -3.75 -11.71
CA ILE A 91 4.95 -2.89 -12.82
C ILE A 91 4.26 -1.61 -12.32
N ASN A 92 3.47 -1.73 -11.25
CA ASN A 92 2.71 -0.67 -10.59
C ASN A 92 1.66 -0.02 -11.49
N GLU A 93 1.91 1.16 -12.03
CA GLU A 93 0.96 1.90 -12.85
C GLU A 93 1.01 1.53 -14.32
N CYS A 94 -0.18 1.38 -14.93
CA CYS A 94 -0.36 1.02 -16.33
C CYS A 94 -1.51 1.84 -16.92
N ARG A 95 -1.23 2.95 -17.59
CA ARG A 95 -2.27 3.89 -18.04
C ARG A 95 -2.45 3.95 -19.57
N LYS A 96 -1.93 2.97 -20.29
CA LYS A 96 -1.86 2.99 -21.75
C LYS A 96 -3.05 2.28 -22.41
N TYR A 97 -4.27 2.76 -22.14
CA TYR A 97 -5.51 2.26 -22.73
C TYR A 97 -6.09 3.22 -23.74
N GLY A 98 -6.71 2.68 -24.82
CA GLY A 98 -7.31 3.43 -25.89
C GLY A 98 -8.84 3.57 -25.81
N ASP A 99 -9.50 2.69 -25.07
CA ASP A 99 -10.97 2.62 -25.00
C ASP A 99 -11.54 2.65 -23.57
N VAL A 100 -10.68 2.72 -22.55
CA VAL A 100 -11.04 2.87 -21.13
C VAL A 100 -10.05 3.79 -20.43
N CYS A 101 -10.44 4.32 -19.27
CA CYS A 101 -9.55 5.04 -18.39
C CYS A 101 -8.76 4.07 -17.47
N ALA A 102 -7.89 4.59 -16.64
CA ALA A 102 -7.16 3.84 -15.65
C ALA A 102 -7.19 4.55 -14.30
N ALA A 103 -7.60 3.81 -13.27
CA ALA A 103 -7.25 4.12 -11.89
C ALA A 103 -6.07 3.23 -11.53
N TRP A 104 -4.87 3.69 -11.89
CA TRP A 104 -3.57 2.99 -11.92
C TRP A 104 -3.45 1.87 -12.98
N GLY A 105 -4.51 1.14 -13.32
CA GLY A 105 -4.56 0.28 -14.51
C GLY A 105 -3.85 -1.06 -14.43
N GLY A 106 -3.44 -1.53 -13.23
CA GLY A 106 -2.71 -2.78 -13.08
C GLY A 106 -3.54 -4.07 -13.21
N GLY A 107 -4.86 -3.96 -13.23
CA GLY A 107 -5.77 -5.11 -13.35
C GLY A 107 -5.88 -5.65 -14.79
N THR A 108 -4.78 -5.81 -15.52
CA THR A 108 -4.71 -6.22 -16.92
C THR A 108 -3.66 -7.29 -17.16
N ARG A 109 -3.84 -8.11 -18.20
CA ARG A 109 -2.88 -9.16 -18.55
C ARG A 109 -1.64 -8.64 -19.26
N LEU A 110 -1.77 -7.72 -20.22
CA LEU A 110 -0.64 -7.09 -20.92
C LEU A 110 -0.58 -5.61 -20.56
N VAL A 111 0.63 -5.13 -20.45
CA VAL A 111 0.95 -3.76 -20.08
C VAL A 111 1.89 -3.15 -21.13
N HIS A 112 1.56 -1.96 -21.58
CA HIS A 112 2.48 -1.05 -22.24
C HIS A 112 2.91 0.01 -21.22
N LYS A 113 4.20 0.25 -21.07
CA LYS A 113 4.74 1.32 -20.21
C LYS A 113 5.85 2.06 -20.96
N ASP A 114 5.75 3.38 -21.01
CA ASP A 114 6.69 4.26 -21.72
C ASP A 114 6.79 5.63 -21.03
N SER A 115 7.64 6.52 -21.54
CA SER A 115 7.86 7.85 -20.98
C SER A 115 6.64 8.79 -21.02
N ASP A 116 5.63 8.45 -21.81
CA ASP A 116 4.36 9.18 -21.91
C ASP A 116 3.26 8.55 -21.02
N ASN A 117 3.65 7.92 -19.95
CA ASN A 117 2.69 7.38 -18.98
C ASN A 117 2.02 8.55 -18.26
N ALA A 118 0.74 8.83 -18.61
CA ALA A 118 -0.02 9.93 -18.04
C ALA A 118 -0.18 9.73 -16.51
N GLY A 119 0.55 10.51 -15.72
CA GLY A 119 0.54 10.38 -14.27
C GLY A 119 1.79 10.94 -13.60
N GLY A 120 2.68 11.54 -14.40
CA GLY A 120 3.92 12.13 -13.93
C GLY A 120 5.10 11.18 -14.06
N ALA A 121 6.24 11.55 -13.46
CA ALA A 121 7.44 10.74 -13.43
C ALA A 121 7.07 9.40 -12.82
N GLY A 122 6.64 8.49 -13.70
CA GLY A 122 5.93 7.29 -13.36
C GLY A 122 6.72 6.46 -12.39
N ASP A 123 6.03 5.68 -11.60
CA ASP A 123 6.67 4.69 -10.77
C ASP A 123 7.55 3.80 -11.65
N PRO A 124 8.86 3.78 -11.43
CA PRO A 124 9.76 2.98 -12.23
C PRO A 124 9.39 1.51 -12.09
N MET A 125 9.56 0.75 -13.17
CA MET A 125 9.51 -0.69 -13.08
C MET A 125 10.73 -1.17 -12.29
N CYS A 126 10.50 -2.00 -11.27
CA CYS A 126 11.57 -2.52 -10.43
C CYS A 126 11.76 -4.02 -10.66
N LYS A 127 12.99 -4.46 -10.89
CA LYS A 127 13.32 -5.89 -10.98
C LYS A 127 13.05 -6.57 -9.64
N VAL A 128 12.35 -7.69 -9.67
CA VAL A 128 12.10 -8.53 -8.49
C VAL A 128 13.35 -9.38 -8.25
N PRO A 129 13.93 -9.36 -7.03
CA PRO A 129 15.06 -10.22 -6.68
C PRO A 129 14.71 -11.71 -6.81
N ASP A 130 15.69 -12.53 -7.18
CA ASP A 130 15.47 -13.96 -7.46
C ASP A 130 14.98 -14.75 -6.22
N ASN A 131 15.36 -14.31 -5.04
CA ASN A 131 14.96 -14.92 -3.76
C ASN A 131 13.59 -14.46 -3.23
N VAL A 132 12.87 -13.60 -3.95
CA VAL A 132 11.54 -13.12 -3.58
C VAL A 132 10.49 -13.84 -4.43
N SER A 133 9.47 -14.41 -3.79
CA SER A 133 8.37 -15.06 -4.51
C SER A 133 7.50 -14.03 -5.24
N ASP A 134 6.76 -14.47 -6.27
CA ASP A 134 5.84 -13.60 -7.00
C ASP A 134 4.74 -13.06 -6.11
N THR A 135 4.24 -13.88 -5.20
CA THR A 135 3.16 -13.52 -4.27
C THR A 135 3.61 -12.54 -3.19
N ASP A 136 4.87 -12.58 -2.80
CA ASP A 136 5.43 -11.57 -1.89
C ASP A 136 5.73 -10.27 -2.63
N ALA A 137 6.30 -10.39 -3.85
CA ALA A 137 6.64 -9.24 -4.68
C ALA A 137 5.43 -8.36 -4.98
N VAL A 138 4.28 -8.96 -5.35
CA VAL A 138 3.08 -8.20 -5.72
C VAL A 138 2.56 -7.28 -4.61
N LEU A 139 2.86 -7.58 -3.34
CA LEU A 139 2.46 -6.79 -2.16
C LEU A 139 3.49 -5.72 -1.77
N ALA A 140 4.65 -5.68 -2.42
CA ALA A 140 5.76 -4.81 -2.03
C ALA A 140 5.45 -3.31 -2.24
N TYR A 141 4.65 -2.96 -3.24
CA TYR A 141 4.30 -1.56 -3.50
C TYR A 141 3.54 -0.93 -2.33
N LEU A 142 2.53 -1.62 -1.82
CA LEU A 142 1.78 -1.13 -0.67
C LEU A 142 2.65 -1.04 0.61
N ALA A 143 3.68 -1.87 0.73
CA ALA A 143 4.63 -1.79 1.84
C ALA A 143 5.50 -0.52 1.81
N CYS A 144 5.68 0.13 0.65
CA CYS A 144 6.36 1.42 0.55
C CYS A 144 5.58 2.54 1.28
N VAL A 145 4.27 2.42 1.40
CA VAL A 145 3.40 3.40 2.06
C VAL A 145 3.77 3.56 3.54
N PRO A 146 3.75 2.50 4.38
CA PRO A 146 4.20 2.61 5.76
C PRO A 146 5.71 2.87 5.87
N LEU A 147 6.55 2.42 4.93
CA LEU A 147 7.98 2.72 4.95
C LEU A 147 8.23 4.23 4.94
N LYS A 148 7.59 4.99 4.04
CA LYS A 148 7.66 6.45 4.00
C LYS A 148 7.12 7.11 5.28
N GLY A 149 6.10 6.52 5.89
CA GLY A 149 5.58 6.97 7.18
C GLY A 149 6.59 6.80 8.31
N LEU A 150 7.25 5.65 8.36
CA LEU A 150 8.26 5.35 9.39
C LEU A 150 9.51 6.23 9.28
N GLU A 151 9.83 6.75 8.10
CA GLU A 151 10.93 7.71 7.90
C GLU A 151 10.67 9.08 8.56
N LYS A 152 9.45 9.35 9.01
CA LYS A 152 9.11 10.56 9.79
C LYS A 152 9.38 10.41 11.28
N PHE A 153 9.68 9.19 11.73
CA PHE A 153 9.99 8.91 13.14
C PHE A 153 11.50 8.82 13.36
N ASP A 154 11.97 9.43 14.44
CA ASP A 154 13.26 9.09 15.06
C ASP A 154 13.03 7.85 15.95
N LEU A 155 13.26 6.65 15.39
CA LEU A 155 13.00 5.37 16.07
C LEU A 155 14.17 4.97 16.97
N ARG A 156 13.86 4.60 18.20
CA ARG A 156 14.83 4.08 19.19
C ARG A 156 14.44 2.67 19.64
N PRO A 157 15.40 1.81 19.94
CA PRO A 157 15.10 0.46 20.45
C PRO A 157 14.28 0.44 21.75
N THR A 158 14.32 1.53 22.51
CA THR A 158 13.57 1.71 23.77
C THR A 158 12.14 2.19 23.58
N ASP A 159 11.77 2.61 22.37
CA ASP A 159 10.43 3.13 22.09
C ASP A 159 9.38 2.03 22.14
N THR A 160 8.20 2.40 22.60
CA THR A 160 6.96 1.65 22.40
C THR A 160 6.18 2.30 21.27
N VAL A 161 5.99 1.58 20.17
CA VAL A 161 5.21 2.04 19.02
C VAL A 161 3.88 1.32 18.98
N VAL A 162 2.80 2.09 18.93
CA VAL A 162 1.45 1.57 18.70
C VAL A 162 1.11 1.67 17.22
N VAL A 163 0.70 0.56 16.61
CA VAL A 163 0.14 0.52 15.26
C VAL A 163 -1.36 0.28 15.37
N VAL A 164 -2.15 1.25 14.91
CA VAL A 164 -3.62 1.16 14.92
C VAL A 164 -4.13 0.71 13.57
N GLY A 165 -4.81 -0.43 13.54
CA GLY A 165 -5.24 -1.11 12.32
C GLY A 165 -4.22 -2.15 11.84
N ALA A 166 -4.66 -3.40 11.71
CA ALA A 166 -3.87 -4.53 11.21
C ALA A 166 -4.35 -4.98 9.81
N GLY A 167 -4.60 -4.02 8.92
CA GLY A 167 -4.71 -4.24 7.48
C GLY A 167 -3.32 -4.42 6.85
N MET A 168 -3.23 -4.48 5.51
CA MET A 168 -1.95 -4.66 4.81
C MET A 168 -0.92 -3.58 5.17
N VAL A 169 -1.34 -2.32 5.26
CA VAL A 169 -0.46 -1.20 5.66
C VAL A 169 0.06 -1.39 7.08
N GLY A 170 -0.83 -1.72 8.03
CA GLY A 170 -0.44 -1.92 9.43
C GLY A 170 0.45 -3.15 9.64
N ILE A 171 0.16 -4.26 8.99
CA ILE A 171 1.02 -5.48 9.03
C ILE A 171 2.41 -5.16 8.45
N SER A 172 2.49 -4.47 7.31
CA SER A 172 3.76 -4.04 6.74
C SER A 172 4.51 -3.07 7.66
N ALA A 173 3.79 -2.14 8.33
CA ALA A 173 4.38 -1.24 9.31
C ALA A 173 5.03 -2.00 10.48
N MET A 174 4.35 -3.01 11.04
CA MET A 174 4.87 -3.82 12.13
C MET A 174 6.16 -4.54 11.74
N GLN A 175 6.19 -5.15 10.54
CA GLN A 175 7.38 -5.82 10.01
C GLN A 175 8.53 -4.84 9.81
N LEU A 176 8.26 -3.71 9.15
CA LEU A 176 9.26 -2.69 8.88
C LEU A 176 9.83 -2.06 10.16
N LEU A 177 9.01 -1.85 11.19
CA LEU A 177 9.47 -1.40 12.51
C LEU A 177 10.52 -2.35 13.08
N LYS A 178 10.26 -3.65 13.07
CA LYS A 178 11.19 -4.67 13.56
C LYS A 178 12.48 -4.76 12.74
N ILE A 179 12.40 -4.53 11.42
CA ILE A 179 13.55 -4.55 10.52
C ILE A 179 14.40 -3.28 10.70
N LYS A 180 13.77 -2.09 10.76
CA LYS A 180 14.49 -0.82 10.85
C LYS A 180 15.05 -0.54 12.22
N CYS A 181 14.40 -1.01 13.27
CA CYS A 181 14.79 -0.76 14.66
C CYS A 181 14.67 -2.06 15.49
N PRO A 182 15.62 -3.00 15.36
CA PRO A 182 15.63 -4.21 16.18
C PRO A 182 15.59 -3.89 17.68
N GLY A 183 14.70 -4.56 18.41
CA GLY A 183 14.47 -4.31 19.85
C GLY A 183 13.32 -3.38 20.17
N ILE A 184 12.80 -2.63 19.19
CA ILE A 184 11.63 -1.78 19.38
C ILE A 184 10.41 -2.61 19.81
N ARG A 185 9.63 -2.05 20.73
CA ARG A 185 8.38 -2.69 21.17
C ARG A 185 7.21 -2.25 20.28
N VAL A 186 6.52 -3.22 19.67
CA VAL A 186 5.37 -2.98 18.79
C VAL A 186 4.10 -3.52 19.44
N ILE A 187 3.11 -2.66 19.64
CA ILE A 187 1.77 -3.00 20.12
C ILE A 187 0.78 -2.72 18.99
N ALA A 188 0.05 -3.74 18.56
CA ALA A 188 -1.01 -3.58 17.57
C ALA A 188 -2.36 -3.37 18.26
N ILE A 189 -3.20 -2.47 17.70
CA ILE A 189 -4.60 -2.29 18.11
C ILE A 189 -5.49 -2.58 16.89
N GLU A 190 -6.35 -3.61 16.98
CA GLU A 190 -7.19 -4.04 15.87
C GLU A 190 -8.56 -4.55 16.37
N LYS A 191 -9.64 -4.10 15.73
CA LYS A 191 -11.02 -4.51 16.10
C LYS A 191 -11.40 -5.90 15.60
N ASN A 192 -10.91 -6.29 14.41
CA ASN A 192 -11.28 -7.53 13.75
C ASN A 192 -10.51 -8.74 14.35
N GLY A 193 -11.21 -9.79 14.79
CA GLY A 193 -10.60 -10.96 15.43
C GLY A 193 -9.60 -11.67 14.55
N PHE A 194 -9.96 -11.96 13.30
CA PHE A 194 -9.08 -12.63 12.34
C PHE A 194 -7.79 -11.84 12.07
N ARG A 195 -7.90 -10.51 11.91
CA ARG A 195 -6.71 -9.67 11.71
C ARG A 195 -5.84 -9.61 12.97
N ARG A 196 -6.43 -9.68 14.17
CA ARG A 196 -5.64 -9.80 15.41
C ARG A 196 -4.79 -11.07 15.45
N GLU A 197 -5.34 -12.20 15.01
CA GLU A 197 -4.60 -13.47 14.92
C GLU A 197 -3.39 -13.33 13.98
N ILE A 198 -3.56 -12.70 12.83
CA ILE A 198 -2.44 -12.43 11.90
C ILE A 198 -1.41 -11.49 12.54
N ALA A 199 -1.86 -10.41 13.18
CA ALA A 199 -0.98 -9.41 13.80
C ALA A 199 -0.10 -9.99 14.91
N GLN A 200 -0.50 -11.07 15.59
CA GLN A 200 0.30 -11.76 16.61
C GLN A 200 1.64 -12.28 16.09
N HIS A 201 1.77 -12.49 14.78
CA HIS A 201 3.04 -12.91 14.18
C HIS A 201 4.05 -11.76 14.00
N TYR A 202 3.60 -10.51 14.12
CA TYR A 202 4.39 -9.32 13.75
C TYR A 202 4.50 -8.27 14.85
N ALA A 203 3.61 -8.28 15.83
CA ALA A 203 3.63 -7.39 16.99
C ALA A 203 3.98 -8.17 18.27
N ASP A 204 4.59 -7.49 19.25
CA ASP A 204 4.88 -8.09 20.55
C ASP A 204 3.61 -8.30 21.38
N VAL A 205 2.62 -7.43 21.20
CA VAL A 205 1.31 -7.51 21.84
C VAL A 205 0.24 -7.06 20.87
N VAL A 206 -0.91 -7.72 20.91
CA VAL A 206 -2.08 -7.34 20.12
C VAL A 206 -3.25 -7.08 21.05
N LEU A 207 -3.81 -5.88 20.97
CA LEU A 207 -4.97 -5.46 21.75
C LEU A 207 -6.23 -5.35 20.86
N PRO A 208 -7.42 -5.65 21.41
CA PRO A 208 -8.65 -5.31 20.73
C PRO A 208 -8.82 -3.78 20.71
N HIS A 209 -9.59 -3.26 19.75
CA HIS A 209 -10.00 -1.86 19.75
C HIS A 209 -11.41 -1.76 20.37
N ASP A 210 -11.45 -1.62 21.70
CA ASP A 210 -12.66 -1.54 22.52
C ASP A 210 -12.44 -0.63 23.74
N ASP A 211 -13.42 -0.53 24.63
CA ASP A 211 -13.39 0.32 25.82
C ASP A 211 -12.29 -0.08 26.83
N THR A 212 -11.71 -1.27 26.69
CA THR A 212 -10.63 -1.76 27.56
C THR A 212 -9.23 -1.44 27.03
N THR A 213 -9.11 -0.97 25.80
CA THR A 213 -7.84 -0.78 25.08
C THR A 213 -6.89 0.14 25.82
N GLU A 214 -7.37 1.32 26.22
CA GLU A 214 -6.53 2.31 26.93
C GLU A 214 -6.00 1.76 28.25
N ARG A 215 -6.86 1.14 29.06
CA ARG A 215 -6.44 0.54 30.33
C ARG A 215 -5.38 -0.54 30.12
N LYS A 216 -5.60 -1.45 29.17
CA LYS A 216 -4.63 -2.50 28.84
C LYS A 216 -3.30 -1.93 28.37
N LEU A 217 -3.32 -0.86 27.58
CA LEU A 217 -2.11 -0.18 27.12
C LEU A 217 -1.34 0.44 28.31
N LEU A 218 -2.05 1.11 29.21
CA LEU A 218 -1.46 1.67 30.44
C LEU A 218 -0.82 0.58 31.30
N ASP A 219 -1.51 -0.53 31.51
CA ASP A 219 -0.99 -1.68 32.28
C ASP A 219 0.30 -2.24 31.63
N LEU A 220 0.30 -2.41 30.31
CA LEU A 220 1.44 -2.94 29.54
C LEU A 220 2.67 -2.01 29.55
N THR A 221 2.44 -0.72 29.64
CA THR A 221 3.51 0.31 29.55
C THR A 221 3.88 0.92 30.90
N GLY A 222 3.33 0.42 31.99
CA GLY A 222 3.55 0.98 33.33
C GLY A 222 3.07 2.43 33.44
N GLY A 223 1.96 2.76 32.78
CA GLY A 223 1.36 4.10 32.74
C GLY A 223 1.95 5.07 31.73
N LYS A 224 3.02 4.69 31.00
CA LYS A 224 3.75 5.61 30.11
C LYS A 224 3.08 5.80 28.73
N LYS A 225 2.18 4.88 28.31
CA LYS A 225 1.57 4.85 26.97
C LYS A 225 2.61 4.64 25.85
N ALA A 226 2.28 5.04 24.61
CA ALA A 226 3.15 4.90 23.45
C ALA A 226 4.03 6.12 23.24
N ASP A 227 5.29 5.91 22.85
CA ASP A 227 6.17 6.97 22.39
C ASP A 227 5.77 7.46 21.01
N LYS A 228 5.33 6.53 20.17
CA LYS A 228 4.93 6.81 18.79
C LYS A 228 3.67 6.02 18.41
N ILE A 229 2.83 6.62 17.57
CA ILE A 229 1.65 5.97 17.02
C ILE A 229 1.68 6.06 15.51
N MET A 230 1.47 4.92 14.84
CA MET A 230 1.22 4.87 13.41
C MET A 230 -0.23 4.44 13.18
N GLU A 231 -1.03 5.37 12.69
CA GLU A 231 -2.44 5.11 12.40
C GLU A 231 -2.58 4.59 10.97
N CYS A 232 -3.06 3.35 10.82
CA CYS A 232 -3.17 2.61 9.56
C CYS A 232 -4.59 2.11 9.27
N SER A 233 -5.58 2.51 10.07
CA SER A 233 -6.94 1.96 9.93
C SER A 233 -7.75 2.65 8.83
N GLY A 234 -7.45 3.91 8.51
CA GLY A 234 -8.26 4.75 7.63
C GLY A 234 -9.67 5.02 8.17
N ASN A 235 -9.92 4.78 9.45
CA ASN A 235 -11.21 5.07 10.06
C ASN A 235 -11.24 6.50 10.59
N PRO A 236 -12.08 7.40 10.06
CA PRO A 236 -12.11 8.82 10.43
C PRO A 236 -12.45 9.09 11.91
N ALA A 237 -12.98 8.12 12.64
CA ALA A 237 -13.24 8.24 14.07
C ALA A 237 -11.95 8.02 14.92
N VAL A 238 -10.91 7.38 14.38
CA VAL A 238 -9.73 6.98 15.15
C VAL A 238 -8.80 8.16 15.47
N PRO A 239 -8.49 9.10 14.57
CA PRO A 239 -7.59 10.21 14.88
C PRO A 239 -7.96 10.99 16.14
N GLY A 240 -9.25 11.20 16.38
CA GLY A 240 -9.75 11.94 17.55
C GLY A 240 -9.46 11.29 18.91
N ILE A 241 -9.15 10.01 18.95
CA ILE A 241 -8.90 9.26 20.20
C ILE A 241 -7.43 8.87 20.41
N LEU A 242 -6.53 9.09 19.44
CA LEU A 242 -5.13 8.66 19.52
C LEU A 242 -4.37 9.28 20.67
N HIS A 243 -4.73 10.49 21.12
CA HIS A 243 -4.16 11.14 22.30
C HIS A 243 -4.29 10.27 23.57
N ARG A 244 -5.30 9.40 23.65
CA ARG A 244 -5.51 8.48 24.77
C ARG A 244 -4.42 7.39 24.85
N TYR A 245 -3.78 7.10 23.73
CA TYR A 245 -2.76 6.06 23.58
C TYR A 245 -1.33 6.61 23.57
N LEU A 246 -1.18 7.93 23.34
CA LEU A 246 0.11 8.59 23.24
C LEU A 246 0.60 9.04 24.63
N LYS A 247 1.91 8.97 24.86
CA LYS A 247 2.52 9.51 26.07
C LYS A 247 2.27 11.01 26.19
N ASP A 248 2.10 11.48 27.39
CA ASP A 248 2.14 12.90 27.70
C ASP A 248 3.61 13.36 27.72
N GLY A 249 3.90 14.58 27.28
CA GLY A 249 5.26 15.08 27.25
C GLY A 249 5.40 16.36 26.40
N GLY A 250 6.64 16.88 26.34
CA GLY A 250 6.96 18.09 25.60
C GLY A 250 6.73 19.39 26.37
N TRP A 251 6.61 19.31 27.71
CA TRP A 251 6.43 20.47 28.57
C TRP A 251 7.73 21.03 29.15
N GLY A 252 8.80 20.25 29.16
CA GLY A 252 10.13 20.61 29.63
C GLY A 252 11.21 20.33 28.60
N ASP A 253 12.40 20.91 28.78
CA ASP A 253 13.52 20.81 27.85
C ASP A 253 14.03 19.37 27.69
N ASP A 254 13.84 18.50 28.71
CA ASP A 254 14.29 17.11 28.74
C ASP A 254 13.14 16.12 28.42
N ASP A 255 11.94 16.61 28.06
CA ASP A 255 10.74 15.82 27.92
C ASP A 255 10.32 15.74 26.45
N GLU A 256 10.61 14.58 25.83
CA GLU A 256 10.28 14.36 24.42
C GLU A 256 8.78 14.13 24.22
N PRO A 257 8.14 14.89 23.30
CA PRO A 257 6.74 14.68 22.99
C PRO A 257 6.50 13.32 22.32
N GLY A 258 5.30 12.79 22.50
CA GLY A 258 4.85 11.67 21.71
C GLY A 258 4.56 12.09 20.25
N HIS A 259 4.72 11.17 19.31
CA HIS A 259 4.54 11.43 17.88
C HIS A 259 3.43 10.56 17.29
N ILE A 260 2.56 11.18 16.49
CA ILE A 260 1.53 10.46 15.72
C ILE A 260 1.79 10.68 14.24
N HIS A 261 1.80 9.58 13.47
CA HIS A 261 1.75 9.61 12.02
C HIS A 261 0.42 9.02 11.54
N LEU A 262 -0.33 9.82 10.80
CA LEU A 262 -1.58 9.39 10.17
C LEU A 262 -1.26 8.85 8.77
N GLN A 263 -1.28 7.54 8.63
CA GLN A 263 -1.03 6.85 7.37
C GLN A 263 -2.33 6.42 6.67
N GLY A 264 -3.45 6.41 7.40
CA GLY A 264 -4.76 6.11 6.85
C GLY A 264 -5.19 7.13 5.79
N ASP A 265 -5.98 6.68 4.84
CA ASP A 265 -6.64 7.53 3.85
C ASP A 265 -8.05 7.88 4.35
N TYR A 266 -8.28 9.14 4.69
CA TYR A 266 -9.48 9.67 5.35
C TYR A 266 -10.37 10.46 4.41
#